data_d6f0633d27d56d60769fe552bec8fc7d
#
_entry.id   d6f0633d27d56d60769fe552bec8fc7d
#
_cell.length_a   1.000
_cell.length_b   1.000
_cell.length_c   1.000
_cell.angle_alpha   90.00
_cell.angle_beta   90.00
_cell.angle_gamma   90.00
#
_symmetry.space_group_name_H-M   'P 1'
#
loop_
_entity.id
_entity.type
_entity.pdbx_description
1 polymer ?
#
loop_
_entity_poly.entity_id
_entity_poly.type
_entity_poly.pdbx_seq_one_letter_code
_entity_poly.pdbx_strand_id
1 'polypeptide(L)'
;MRIGMIGLGKMGGNMRERLRRAGHHVVGYDLDESLRDVGSLPELVEAIDNDGLRVVWVMVPHGKPTRSTVEDLAELLTEGDLVIEGGNSKYTEDLELDALLAPKGIGYLDCGVSGGIWGLENGYGLMVGGRAEDVEKAMPIFDALRPEGPREEGFVHAGEVGAGHYAKMVHNGIEYGLMHAYAEGYELLAAKDIVKDVPGCFQAWSRGTVVRSWLLDLAVKALEETPGLEGVSEYTTDSGEGRWTLEEGIEMAVPMPVLAAALFARFASRQENSPAMQMVAALRGQFGGHAVQMLDGHDAGQVEVHQGAEPKHDADRARVDQGGGPGGQGGDVRAAEGADDAGPSSGSGSTGGPVGPTSGTGDVDDRG
;
A
#
# COMPACT_ATOMS: atom_id res chain seq x y z
N MET A 1 31.06 6.91 -7.41
CA MET A 1 31.20 5.50 -7.01
C MET A 1 31.12 4.62 -8.25
N ARG A 2 31.56 3.36 -8.17
CA ARG A 2 31.26 2.32 -9.16
C ARG A 2 30.11 1.46 -8.61
N ILE A 3 29.11 1.19 -9.43
CA ILE A 3 27.86 0.56 -9.02
C ILE A 3 27.47 -0.47 -10.09
N GLY A 4 27.15 -1.70 -9.66
CA GLY A 4 26.49 -2.67 -10.50
C GLY A 4 24.96 -2.49 -10.43
N MET A 5 24.28 -2.44 -11.55
CA MET A 5 22.83 -2.37 -11.61
C MET A 5 22.30 -3.62 -12.31
N ILE A 6 21.47 -4.40 -11.62
CA ILE A 6 20.88 -5.64 -12.13
C ILE A 6 19.38 -5.42 -12.34
N GLY A 7 18.91 -5.72 -13.55
CA GLY A 7 17.53 -5.43 -13.97
C GLY A 7 17.42 -4.01 -14.52
N LEU A 8 17.40 -3.91 -15.85
CA LEU A 8 17.45 -2.65 -16.60
C LEU A 8 16.14 -2.34 -17.31
N GLY A 9 15.04 -2.87 -16.81
CA GLY A 9 13.70 -2.48 -17.27
C GLY A 9 13.43 -0.98 -17.06
N LYS A 10 12.19 -0.55 -17.18
CA LYS A 10 11.83 0.88 -17.11
C LYS A 10 12.38 1.60 -15.88
N MET A 11 12.29 0.99 -14.71
CA MET A 11 12.77 1.60 -13.47
C MET A 11 14.30 1.55 -13.36
N GLY A 12 14.90 0.36 -13.40
CA GLY A 12 16.35 0.21 -13.25
C GLY A 12 17.16 0.91 -14.34
N GLY A 13 16.67 0.90 -15.58
CA GLY A 13 17.26 1.65 -16.69
C GLY A 13 17.26 3.17 -16.44
N ASN A 14 16.14 3.72 -15.96
CA ASN A 14 16.04 5.13 -15.60
C ASN A 14 16.94 5.50 -14.41
N MET A 15 17.00 4.63 -13.39
CA MET A 15 17.88 4.83 -12.22
C MET A 15 19.35 4.78 -12.63
N ARG A 16 19.76 3.82 -13.49
CA ARG A 16 21.10 3.76 -14.08
C ARG A 16 21.46 5.08 -14.77
N GLU A 17 20.57 5.58 -15.61
CA GLU A 17 20.80 6.84 -16.34
C GLU A 17 20.90 8.03 -15.39
N ARG A 18 20.02 8.15 -14.38
CA ARG A 18 20.06 9.22 -13.38
C ARG A 18 21.36 9.20 -12.58
N LEU A 19 21.83 8.02 -12.15
CA LEU A 19 23.11 7.85 -11.47
C LEU A 19 24.28 8.24 -12.36
N ARG A 20 24.25 7.88 -13.65
CA ARG A 20 25.29 8.29 -14.63
C ARG A 20 25.32 9.80 -14.82
N ARG A 21 24.17 10.47 -14.90
CA ARG A 21 24.07 11.94 -14.95
C ARG A 21 24.66 12.62 -13.71
N ALA A 22 24.55 11.98 -12.56
CA ALA A 22 25.14 12.44 -11.29
C ALA A 22 26.65 12.13 -11.18
N GLY A 23 27.28 11.56 -12.21
CA GLY A 23 28.72 11.29 -12.26
C GLY A 23 29.15 9.95 -11.65
N HIS A 24 28.23 9.04 -11.34
CA HIS A 24 28.57 7.68 -10.93
C HIS A 24 28.92 6.81 -12.16
N HIS A 25 29.85 5.88 -11.99
CA HIS A 25 30.14 4.85 -12.99
C HIS A 25 29.21 3.66 -12.75
N VAL A 26 28.20 3.49 -13.57
CA VAL A 26 27.22 2.41 -13.42
C VAL A 26 27.36 1.40 -14.54
N VAL A 27 27.61 0.15 -14.19
CA VAL A 27 27.64 -1.00 -15.09
C VAL A 27 26.33 -1.78 -14.93
N GLY A 28 25.66 -2.06 -16.02
CA GLY A 28 24.35 -2.70 -16.01
C GLY A 28 24.37 -4.15 -16.49
N TYR A 29 23.59 -5.00 -15.83
CA TYR A 29 23.30 -6.36 -16.27
C TYR A 29 21.80 -6.59 -16.36
N ASP A 30 21.38 -7.24 -17.43
CA ASP A 30 20.00 -7.67 -17.68
C ASP A 30 20.00 -8.98 -18.46
N LEU A 31 18.91 -9.73 -18.39
CA LEU A 31 18.71 -10.92 -19.24
C LEU A 31 18.50 -10.53 -20.71
N ASP A 32 17.93 -9.34 -20.95
CA ASP A 32 17.83 -8.74 -22.28
C ASP A 32 19.20 -8.19 -22.71
N GLU A 33 19.79 -8.86 -23.70
CA GLU A 33 21.10 -8.50 -24.25
C GLU A 33 21.19 -7.07 -24.78
N SER A 34 20.06 -6.50 -25.22
CA SER A 34 20.03 -5.15 -25.78
C SER A 34 20.16 -4.05 -24.72
N LEU A 35 19.96 -4.37 -23.44
CA LEU A 35 19.98 -3.43 -22.31
C LEU A 35 21.26 -3.47 -21.49
N ARG A 36 21.99 -4.58 -21.52
CA ARG A 36 23.13 -4.83 -20.63
C ARG A 36 24.46 -4.28 -21.16
N ASP A 37 25.33 -3.91 -20.24
CA ASP A 37 26.71 -3.49 -20.54
C ASP A 37 27.68 -4.70 -20.50
N VAL A 38 27.37 -5.76 -19.71
CA VAL A 38 28.17 -6.97 -19.50
C VAL A 38 27.34 -8.24 -19.65
N GLY A 39 27.98 -9.36 -19.95
CA GLY A 39 27.30 -10.62 -20.30
C GLY A 39 26.87 -11.48 -19.11
N SER A 40 27.44 -11.24 -17.92
CA SER A 40 27.20 -12.09 -16.74
C SER A 40 27.38 -11.34 -15.42
N LEU A 41 26.88 -11.93 -14.30
CA LEU A 41 27.10 -11.38 -12.96
C LEU A 41 28.59 -11.37 -12.56
N PRO A 42 29.42 -12.40 -12.84
CA PRO A 42 30.85 -12.30 -12.60
C PRO A 42 31.51 -11.13 -13.33
N GLU A 43 31.18 -10.90 -14.61
CA GLU A 43 31.69 -9.75 -15.36
C GLU A 43 31.21 -8.41 -14.76
N LEU A 44 29.97 -8.35 -14.23
CA LEU A 44 29.46 -7.17 -13.54
C LEU A 44 30.32 -6.85 -12.31
N VAL A 45 30.54 -7.85 -11.45
CA VAL A 45 31.30 -7.69 -10.20
C VAL A 45 32.76 -7.31 -10.50
N GLU A 46 33.38 -7.91 -11.52
CA GLU A 46 34.72 -7.54 -11.99
C GLU A 46 34.77 -6.09 -12.52
N ALA A 47 33.77 -5.67 -13.30
CA ALA A 47 33.73 -4.34 -13.91
C ALA A 47 33.54 -3.20 -12.88
N ILE A 48 32.99 -3.50 -11.70
CA ILE A 48 32.82 -2.52 -10.61
C ILE A 48 33.93 -2.60 -9.57
N ASP A 49 34.89 -3.51 -9.70
CA ASP A 49 36.01 -3.61 -8.79
C ASP A 49 36.85 -2.33 -8.81
N ASN A 50 37.26 -1.85 -7.62
CA ASN A 50 37.95 -0.59 -7.46
C ASN A 50 38.85 -0.54 -6.21
N ASP A 51 39.35 -1.69 -5.76
CA ASP A 51 40.13 -1.86 -4.51
C ASP A 51 39.40 -1.37 -3.24
N GLY A 52 38.05 -1.37 -3.25
CA GLY A 52 37.24 -0.90 -2.14
C GLY A 52 35.82 -1.44 -2.18
N LEU A 53 34.88 -0.66 -1.66
CA LEU A 53 33.46 -1.02 -1.58
C LEU A 53 32.86 -1.25 -2.99
N ARG A 54 32.39 -2.45 -3.25
CA ARG A 54 31.52 -2.78 -4.39
C ARG A 54 30.08 -2.70 -3.95
N VAL A 55 29.27 -1.97 -4.71
CA VAL A 55 27.83 -1.83 -4.46
C VAL A 55 27.06 -2.41 -5.65
N VAL A 56 26.16 -3.34 -5.38
CA VAL A 56 25.28 -3.92 -6.39
C VAL A 56 23.84 -3.58 -6.04
N TRP A 57 23.16 -2.89 -6.96
CA TRP A 57 21.72 -2.58 -6.86
C TRP A 57 20.91 -3.57 -7.69
N VAL A 58 19.94 -4.24 -7.05
CA VAL A 58 19.08 -5.26 -7.65
C VAL A 58 17.69 -4.67 -7.89
N MET A 59 17.20 -4.74 -9.14
CA MET A 59 15.90 -4.22 -9.60
C MET A 59 15.16 -5.27 -10.43
N VAL A 60 15.16 -6.51 -9.98
CA VAL A 60 14.48 -7.61 -10.66
C VAL A 60 13.10 -7.90 -10.04
N PRO A 61 12.22 -8.68 -10.70
CA PRO A 61 10.94 -9.07 -10.11
C PRO A 61 11.12 -9.80 -8.77
N HIS A 62 10.23 -9.51 -7.80
CA HIS A 62 10.26 -10.12 -6.47
C HIS A 62 10.16 -11.66 -6.49
N GLY A 63 10.49 -12.28 -5.37
CA GLY A 63 10.42 -13.71 -5.16
C GLY A 63 11.63 -14.44 -5.76
N LYS A 64 11.39 -15.51 -6.55
CA LYS A 64 12.48 -16.36 -7.06
C LYS A 64 13.57 -15.60 -7.85
N PRO A 65 13.26 -14.65 -8.76
CA PRO A 65 14.30 -13.90 -9.47
C PRO A 65 15.20 -13.11 -8.53
N THR A 66 14.65 -12.39 -7.55
CA THR A 66 15.43 -11.64 -6.55
C THR A 66 16.28 -12.57 -5.72
N ARG A 67 15.67 -13.64 -5.16
CA ARG A 67 16.39 -14.63 -4.34
C ARG A 67 17.58 -15.25 -5.08
N SER A 68 17.35 -15.76 -6.30
CA SER A 68 18.44 -16.39 -7.06
C SER A 68 19.55 -15.41 -7.42
N THR A 69 19.21 -14.16 -7.72
CA THR A 69 20.22 -13.12 -8.00
C THR A 69 21.06 -12.82 -6.76
N VAL A 70 20.46 -12.70 -5.59
CA VAL A 70 21.21 -12.45 -4.34
C VAL A 70 22.01 -13.67 -3.91
N GLU A 71 21.51 -14.89 -4.11
CA GLU A 71 22.27 -16.14 -3.88
C GLU A 71 23.52 -16.19 -4.77
N ASP A 72 23.41 -15.86 -6.06
CA ASP A 72 24.54 -15.79 -6.98
C ASP A 72 25.55 -14.70 -6.57
N LEU A 73 25.06 -13.52 -6.16
CA LEU A 73 25.91 -12.44 -5.66
C LEU A 73 26.65 -12.82 -4.37
N ALA A 74 26.03 -13.62 -3.50
CA ALA A 74 26.66 -14.10 -2.28
C ALA A 74 27.91 -14.98 -2.54
N GLU A 75 28.03 -15.58 -3.74
CA GLU A 75 29.21 -16.35 -4.15
C GLU A 75 30.29 -15.50 -4.86
N LEU A 76 29.92 -14.29 -5.28
CA LEU A 76 30.79 -13.39 -6.06
C LEU A 76 31.34 -12.22 -5.23
N LEU A 77 30.58 -11.77 -4.25
CA LEU A 77 30.92 -10.64 -3.38
C LEU A 77 31.71 -11.12 -2.15
N THR A 78 32.37 -10.19 -1.50
CA THR A 78 33.22 -10.47 -0.33
C THR A 78 32.88 -9.56 0.85
N GLU A 79 33.47 -9.81 1.99
CA GLU A 79 33.34 -8.99 3.19
C GLU A 79 33.55 -7.49 2.88
N GLY A 80 32.61 -6.68 3.33
CA GLY A 80 32.60 -5.23 3.13
C GLY A 80 31.81 -4.75 1.92
N ASP A 81 31.49 -5.63 0.95
CA ASP A 81 30.63 -5.31 -0.18
C ASP A 81 29.17 -5.09 0.24
N LEU A 82 28.37 -4.48 -0.60
CA LEU A 82 27.00 -4.07 -0.30
C LEU A 82 26.03 -4.46 -1.42
N VAL A 83 24.95 -5.12 -1.05
CA VAL A 83 23.78 -5.36 -1.91
C VAL A 83 22.66 -4.42 -1.50
N ILE A 84 22.06 -3.72 -2.46
CA ILE A 84 20.85 -2.94 -2.27
C ILE A 84 19.75 -3.60 -3.10
N GLU A 85 18.74 -4.14 -2.45
CA GLU A 85 17.54 -4.66 -3.10
C GLU A 85 16.52 -3.53 -3.22
N GLY A 86 16.20 -3.12 -4.46
CA GLY A 86 15.31 -1.99 -4.73
C GLY A 86 14.11 -2.39 -5.58
N GLY A 87 13.81 -3.68 -5.67
CA GLY A 87 12.64 -4.21 -6.34
C GLY A 87 11.35 -3.91 -5.57
N ASN A 88 10.34 -4.67 -5.92
CA ASN A 88 9.03 -4.54 -5.27
C ASN A 88 8.76 -5.77 -4.39
N SER A 89 9.68 -6.04 -3.45
CA SER A 89 9.75 -7.25 -2.66
C SER A 89 8.93 -7.18 -1.37
N LYS A 90 8.58 -8.34 -0.84
CA LYS A 90 7.96 -8.43 0.47
C LYS A 90 9.04 -8.33 1.55
N TYR A 91 8.87 -7.46 2.53
CA TYR A 91 9.85 -7.21 3.59
C TYR A 91 10.33 -8.46 4.34
N THR A 92 9.52 -9.52 4.39
CA THR A 92 9.90 -10.79 5.01
C THR A 92 10.97 -11.53 4.21
N GLU A 93 11.03 -11.32 2.88
CA GLU A 93 12.08 -11.90 2.02
C GLU A 93 13.43 -11.21 2.28
N ASP A 94 13.43 -9.90 2.62
CA ASP A 94 14.65 -9.16 2.97
C ASP A 94 15.37 -9.74 4.19
N LEU A 95 14.61 -10.14 5.21
CA LEU A 95 15.16 -10.76 6.42
C LEU A 95 15.89 -12.07 6.10
N GLU A 96 15.37 -12.85 5.16
CA GLU A 96 15.98 -14.09 4.71
C GLU A 96 17.25 -13.84 3.88
N LEU A 97 17.23 -12.79 3.03
CA LEU A 97 18.37 -12.42 2.20
C LEU A 97 19.50 -11.80 3.01
N ASP A 98 19.21 -10.97 3.99
CA ASP A 98 20.22 -10.47 4.95
C ASP A 98 20.84 -11.63 5.72
N ALA A 99 20.06 -12.57 6.22
CA ALA A 99 20.54 -13.74 6.94
C ALA A 99 21.47 -14.64 6.08
N LEU A 100 21.32 -14.62 4.75
CA LEU A 100 22.21 -15.30 3.81
C LEU A 100 23.55 -14.56 3.65
N LEU A 101 23.52 -13.22 3.58
CA LEU A 101 24.70 -12.38 3.29
C LEU A 101 25.54 -12.03 4.53
N ALA A 102 24.88 -11.80 5.67
CA ALA A 102 25.52 -11.36 6.91
C ALA A 102 26.68 -12.28 7.39
N PRO A 103 26.57 -13.64 7.33
CA PRO A 103 27.70 -14.52 7.72
C PRO A 103 28.93 -14.37 6.83
N LYS A 104 28.78 -13.83 5.63
CA LYS A 104 29.88 -13.56 4.68
C LYS A 104 30.45 -12.13 4.84
N GLY A 105 29.90 -11.33 5.76
CA GLY A 105 30.30 -9.93 5.97
C GLY A 105 29.85 -8.99 4.85
N ILE A 106 28.90 -9.43 4.01
CA ILE A 106 28.31 -8.62 2.94
C ILE A 106 27.14 -7.83 3.53
N GLY A 107 27.11 -6.51 3.29
CA GLY A 107 26.03 -5.64 3.69
C GLY A 107 24.78 -5.86 2.86
N TYR A 108 23.62 -5.66 3.48
CA TYR A 108 22.32 -5.71 2.81
C TYR A 108 21.46 -4.50 3.20
N LEU A 109 20.87 -3.85 2.19
CA LEU A 109 19.87 -2.81 2.34
C LEU A 109 18.67 -3.17 1.49
N ASP A 110 17.49 -3.04 2.04
CA ASP A 110 16.24 -3.00 1.29
C ASP A 110 15.85 -1.55 1.00
N CYS A 111 15.42 -1.27 -0.21
CA CYS A 111 15.07 0.08 -0.64
C CYS A 111 13.75 0.10 -1.38
N GLY A 112 12.69 0.52 -0.69
CA GLY A 112 11.45 0.85 -1.34
C GLY A 112 11.59 2.10 -2.21
N VAL A 113 11.35 1.96 -3.51
CA VAL A 113 11.50 3.03 -4.49
C VAL A 113 10.12 3.46 -5.00
N SER A 114 9.79 4.74 -4.91
CA SER A 114 8.58 5.35 -5.47
C SER A 114 8.93 6.49 -6.43
N GLY A 115 8.16 6.69 -7.49
CA GLY A 115 8.40 7.73 -8.51
C GLY A 115 8.11 7.26 -9.94
N GLY A 116 8.03 5.95 -10.15
CA GLY A 116 7.68 5.33 -11.43
C GLY A 116 8.57 5.79 -12.58
N ILE A 117 7.99 5.92 -13.77
CA ILE A 117 8.71 6.35 -14.98
C ILE A 117 9.18 7.82 -14.90
N TRP A 118 8.57 8.63 -14.04
CA TRP A 118 8.89 10.04 -13.85
C TRP A 118 10.14 10.27 -12.99
N GLY A 119 10.60 9.25 -12.28
CA GLY A 119 11.76 9.36 -11.39
C GLY A 119 13.07 9.70 -12.10
N LEU A 120 13.19 9.45 -13.41
CA LEU A 120 14.37 9.85 -14.17
C LEU A 120 14.59 11.36 -14.08
N GLU A 121 13.53 12.15 -14.23
CA GLU A 121 13.62 13.62 -14.23
C GLU A 121 13.36 14.19 -12.83
N ASN A 122 12.38 13.68 -12.11
CA ASN A 122 11.92 14.25 -10.84
C ASN A 122 12.64 13.69 -9.60
N GLY A 123 13.38 12.60 -9.75
CA GLY A 123 13.92 11.82 -8.64
C GLY A 123 12.93 10.81 -8.05
N TYR A 124 13.42 9.98 -7.14
CA TYR A 124 12.67 8.89 -6.51
C TYR A 124 12.53 9.15 -5.02
N GLY A 125 11.35 8.91 -4.46
CA GLY A 125 11.17 8.76 -3.03
C GLY A 125 11.77 7.42 -2.59
N LEU A 126 12.70 7.46 -1.62
CA LEU A 126 13.48 6.32 -1.17
C LEU A 126 13.23 6.04 0.31
N MET A 127 12.78 4.83 0.61
CA MET A 127 12.59 4.32 1.97
C MET A 127 13.55 3.17 2.17
N VAL A 128 14.54 3.33 3.04
CA VAL A 128 15.66 2.39 3.17
C VAL A 128 15.63 1.71 4.53
N GLY A 129 15.75 0.38 4.52
CA GLY A 129 15.99 -0.44 5.70
C GLY A 129 17.39 -1.04 5.67
N GLY A 130 17.96 -1.25 6.86
CA GLY A 130 19.26 -1.88 7.04
C GLY A 130 20.16 -1.18 8.06
N ARG A 131 21.39 -1.66 8.19
CA ARG A 131 22.33 -1.11 9.17
C ARG A 131 22.73 0.32 8.82
N ALA A 132 22.74 1.22 9.81
CA ALA A 132 23.05 2.64 9.61
C ALA A 132 24.42 2.85 8.92
N GLU A 133 25.41 2.03 9.24
CA GLU A 133 26.74 2.10 8.61
C GLU A 133 26.73 1.77 7.12
N ASP A 134 25.87 0.85 6.68
CA ASP A 134 25.73 0.48 5.27
C ASP A 134 24.89 1.55 4.51
N VAL A 135 23.88 2.10 5.18
CA VAL A 135 23.13 3.25 4.65
C VAL A 135 24.07 4.44 4.41
N GLU A 136 24.97 4.75 5.37
CA GLU A 136 25.92 5.86 5.23
C GLU A 136 26.89 5.63 4.06
N LYS A 137 27.37 4.40 3.85
CA LYS A 137 28.20 4.04 2.69
C LYS A 137 27.49 4.27 1.35
N ALA A 138 26.16 4.01 1.32
CA ALA A 138 25.35 4.15 0.12
C ALA A 138 24.75 5.56 -0.07
N MET A 139 24.89 6.48 0.88
CA MET A 139 24.31 7.82 0.82
C MET A 139 24.60 8.59 -0.48
N PRO A 140 25.79 8.54 -1.09
CA PRO A 140 26.00 9.22 -2.38
C PRO A 140 25.12 8.70 -3.51
N ILE A 141 24.69 7.42 -3.45
CA ILE A 141 23.78 6.80 -4.42
C ILE A 141 22.37 7.32 -4.17
N PHE A 142 21.93 7.32 -2.91
CA PHE A 142 20.60 7.81 -2.54
C PHE A 142 20.44 9.31 -2.83
N ASP A 143 21.46 10.13 -2.55
CA ASP A 143 21.46 11.55 -2.87
C ASP A 143 21.36 11.83 -4.38
N ALA A 144 21.94 10.99 -5.22
CA ALA A 144 21.82 11.10 -6.66
C ALA A 144 20.44 10.67 -7.19
N LEU A 145 19.78 9.73 -6.52
CA LEU A 145 18.49 9.19 -6.94
C LEU A 145 17.30 10.01 -6.43
N ARG A 146 17.35 10.56 -5.22
CA ARG A 146 16.24 11.31 -4.64
C ARG A 146 15.92 12.60 -5.41
N PRO A 147 14.74 13.22 -5.18
CA PRO A 147 14.43 14.54 -5.70
C PRO A 147 15.41 15.60 -5.22
N GLU A 148 15.52 16.70 -5.96
CA GLU A 148 16.21 17.90 -5.51
C GLU A 148 15.49 18.50 -4.30
N GLY A 149 16.26 19.13 -3.40
CA GLY A 149 15.74 19.76 -2.18
C GLY A 149 16.25 19.10 -0.90
N PRO A 150 15.59 19.33 0.24
CA PRO A 150 15.96 18.74 1.51
C PRO A 150 15.95 17.20 1.44
N ARG A 151 16.94 16.56 2.06
CA ARG A 151 17.09 15.10 1.98
C ARG A 151 15.87 14.39 2.56
N GLU A 152 15.37 14.86 3.65
CA GLU A 152 14.21 14.32 4.38
C GLU A 152 12.89 14.38 3.59
N GLU A 153 12.83 15.16 2.52
CA GLU A 153 11.65 15.24 1.65
C GLU A 153 11.64 14.17 0.53
N GLY A 154 12.71 13.40 0.40
CA GLY A 154 12.82 12.37 -0.64
C GLY A 154 13.56 11.12 -0.22
N PHE A 155 14.07 11.07 1.01
CA PHE A 155 14.81 9.95 1.55
C PHE A 155 14.52 9.76 3.03
N VAL A 156 14.36 8.50 3.44
CA VAL A 156 14.29 8.12 4.85
C VAL A 156 15.04 6.80 5.09
N HIS A 157 15.88 6.77 6.13
CA HIS A 157 16.32 5.53 6.74
C HIS A 157 15.21 5.08 7.71
N ALA A 158 14.38 4.14 7.25
CA ALA A 158 13.14 3.76 7.92
C ALA A 158 13.36 2.88 9.15
N GLY A 159 14.52 2.20 9.22
CA GLY A 159 14.83 1.31 10.31
C GLY A 159 15.77 0.17 9.90
N GLU A 160 15.64 -0.96 10.58
CA GLU A 160 16.40 -2.19 10.31
C GLU A 160 16.03 -2.81 8.95
N VAL A 161 16.72 -3.89 8.56
CA VAL A 161 16.39 -4.63 7.31
C VAL A 161 14.92 -5.00 7.25
N GLY A 162 14.32 -4.79 6.09
CA GLY A 162 12.89 -4.94 5.83
C GLY A 162 12.05 -3.68 6.06
N ALA A 163 12.57 -2.68 6.80
CA ALA A 163 11.81 -1.46 7.11
C ALA A 163 11.55 -0.59 5.88
N GLY A 164 12.43 -0.59 4.89
CA GLY A 164 12.27 0.15 3.65
C GLY A 164 11.11 -0.39 2.81
N HIS A 165 11.13 -1.69 2.52
CA HIS A 165 10.06 -2.36 1.78
C HIS A 165 8.74 -2.37 2.57
N TYR A 166 8.78 -2.51 3.90
CA TYR A 166 7.58 -2.36 4.72
C TYR A 166 6.96 -0.97 4.58
N ALA A 167 7.76 0.09 4.70
CA ALA A 167 7.30 1.46 4.51
C ALA A 167 6.74 1.69 3.10
N LYS A 168 7.41 1.13 2.07
CA LYS A 168 6.96 1.19 0.68
C LYS A 168 5.65 0.45 0.46
N MET A 169 5.48 -0.73 1.05
CA MET A 169 4.25 -1.51 1.02
C MET A 169 3.08 -0.71 1.59
N VAL A 170 3.25 -0.08 2.74
CA VAL A 170 2.22 0.79 3.36
C VAL A 170 1.92 2.01 2.49
N HIS A 171 2.97 2.64 1.92
CA HIS A 171 2.79 3.73 0.95
C HIS A 171 1.87 3.31 -0.21
N ASN A 172 2.10 2.14 -0.80
CA ASN A 172 1.26 1.64 -1.89
C ASN A 172 -0.15 1.28 -1.43
N GLY A 173 -0.33 0.83 -0.19
CA GLY A 173 -1.66 0.67 0.41
C GLY A 173 -2.44 1.99 0.46
N ILE A 174 -1.78 3.07 0.89
CA ILE A 174 -2.35 4.42 0.89
C ILE A 174 -2.71 4.86 -0.53
N GLU A 175 -1.81 4.62 -1.49
CA GLU A 175 -2.02 4.93 -2.91
C GLU A 175 -3.29 4.26 -3.46
N TYR A 176 -3.55 2.99 -3.14
CA TYR A 176 -4.77 2.28 -3.54
C TYR A 176 -6.02 2.99 -3.01
N GLY A 177 -6.03 3.39 -1.75
CA GLY A 177 -7.15 4.11 -1.14
C GLY A 177 -7.38 5.47 -1.79
N LEU A 178 -6.32 6.23 -2.05
CA LEU A 178 -6.39 7.54 -2.72
C LEU A 178 -6.91 7.42 -4.15
N MET A 179 -6.38 6.48 -4.94
CA MET A 179 -6.87 6.24 -6.30
C MET A 179 -8.35 5.90 -6.32
N HIS A 180 -8.78 5.04 -5.40
CA HIS A 180 -10.18 4.64 -5.34
C HIS A 180 -11.10 5.79 -4.92
N ALA A 181 -10.67 6.62 -3.95
CA ALA A 181 -11.43 7.80 -3.55
C ALA A 181 -11.61 8.81 -4.70
N TYR A 182 -10.57 9.05 -5.51
CA TYR A 182 -10.69 9.88 -6.70
C TYR A 182 -11.59 9.25 -7.76
N ALA A 183 -11.54 7.94 -7.94
CA ALA A 183 -12.38 7.22 -8.90
C ALA A 183 -13.86 7.29 -8.54
N GLU A 184 -14.23 7.07 -7.27
CA GLU A 184 -15.60 7.24 -6.76
C GLU A 184 -16.08 8.68 -6.94
N GLY A 185 -15.23 9.66 -6.64
CA GLY A 185 -15.55 11.08 -6.85
C GLY A 185 -15.79 11.42 -8.32
N TYR A 186 -14.96 10.89 -9.21
CA TYR A 186 -15.12 11.03 -10.65
C TYR A 186 -16.47 10.46 -11.12
N GLU A 187 -16.78 9.21 -10.75
CA GLU A 187 -18.01 8.54 -11.15
C GLU A 187 -19.25 9.30 -10.67
N LEU A 188 -19.23 9.76 -9.40
CA LEU A 188 -20.36 10.52 -8.84
C LEU A 188 -20.56 11.87 -9.57
N LEU A 189 -19.50 12.59 -9.91
CA LEU A 189 -19.59 13.83 -10.68
C LEU A 189 -20.11 13.58 -12.09
N ALA A 190 -19.61 12.52 -12.75
CA ALA A 190 -20.03 12.15 -14.10
C ALA A 190 -21.50 11.71 -14.17
N ALA A 191 -22.00 11.06 -13.12
CA ALA A 191 -23.39 10.63 -13.01
C ALA A 191 -24.38 11.78 -12.76
N LYS A 192 -23.91 13.00 -12.47
CA LYS A 192 -24.79 14.12 -12.09
C LYS A 192 -24.91 15.17 -13.20
N ASP A 193 -26.06 15.27 -13.81
CA ASP A 193 -26.35 16.18 -14.95
C ASP A 193 -26.08 17.68 -14.71
N ILE A 194 -26.06 18.14 -13.47
CA ILE A 194 -25.77 19.55 -13.15
C ILE A 194 -24.27 19.86 -13.28
N VAL A 195 -23.38 18.85 -13.22
CA VAL A 195 -21.94 18.99 -13.43
C VAL A 195 -21.66 18.81 -14.91
N LYS A 196 -21.18 19.87 -15.57
CA LYS A 196 -20.95 19.88 -17.01
C LYS A 196 -19.47 19.75 -17.39
N ASP A 197 -18.59 19.99 -16.44
CA ASP A 197 -17.15 19.96 -16.66
C ASP A 197 -16.45 19.20 -15.53
N VAL A 198 -16.48 17.88 -15.62
CA VAL A 198 -15.82 17.00 -14.63
C VAL A 198 -14.29 17.14 -14.68
N PRO A 199 -13.61 17.14 -15.87
CA PRO A 199 -12.19 17.41 -15.95
C PRO A 199 -11.79 18.75 -15.34
N GLY A 200 -12.57 19.82 -15.58
CA GLY A 200 -12.35 21.14 -15.00
C GLY A 200 -12.44 21.14 -13.47
N CYS A 201 -13.33 20.33 -12.87
CA CYS A 201 -13.36 20.15 -11.42
C CYS A 201 -12.05 19.59 -10.88
N PHE A 202 -11.53 18.50 -11.48
CA PHE A 202 -10.26 17.89 -11.09
C PHE A 202 -9.09 18.86 -11.27
N GLN A 203 -9.06 19.59 -12.41
CA GLN A 203 -8.06 20.61 -12.68
C GLN A 203 -8.07 21.73 -11.62
N ALA A 204 -9.26 22.21 -11.24
CA ALA A 204 -9.39 23.23 -10.21
C ALA A 204 -8.93 22.75 -8.83
N TRP A 205 -9.12 21.45 -8.52
CA TRP A 205 -8.70 20.89 -7.24
C TRP A 205 -7.18 20.66 -7.14
N SER A 206 -6.46 20.57 -8.24
CA SER A 206 -5.01 20.37 -8.24
C SER A 206 -4.24 21.55 -7.64
N ARG A 207 -4.89 22.72 -7.43
CA ARG A 207 -4.31 23.89 -6.80
C ARG A 207 -5.21 24.43 -5.69
N GLY A 208 -4.60 24.76 -4.55
CA GLY A 208 -5.28 25.45 -3.47
C GLY A 208 -6.32 24.65 -2.68
N THR A 209 -6.50 23.38 -2.94
CA THR A 209 -7.41 22.51 -2.19
C THR A 209 -6.67 21.47 -1.38
N VAL A 210 -7.34 20.95 -0.36
CA VAL A 210 -6.77 19.93 0.56
C VAL A 210 -6.58 18.56 -0.11
N VAL A 211 -7.29 18.27 -1.20
CA VAL A 211 -7.18 17.01 -1.95
C VAL A 211 -6.08 17.04 -3.03
N ARG A 212 -5.33 18.12 -3.14
CA ARG A 212 -4.23 18.20 -4.10
C ARG A 212 -3.20 17.10 -3.83
N SER A 213 -2.70 16.47 -4.87
CA SER A 213 -1.62 15.48 -4.82
C SER A 213 -1.05 15.29 -6.22
N TRP A 214 0.14 14.73 -6.32
CA TRP A 214 0.65 14.31 -7.62
C TRP A 214 -0.26 13.29 -8.32
N LEU A 215 -0.90 12.41 -7.53
CA LEU A 215 -1.88 11.45 -8.06
C LEU A 215 -3.09 12.14 -8.70
N LEU A 216 -3.55 13.26 -8.12
CA LEU A 216 -4.60 14.10 -8.72
C LEU A 216 -4.13 14.75 -10.03
N ASP A 217 -2.89 15.26 -10.08
CA ASP A 217 -2.31 15.81 -11.32
C ASP A 217 -2.25 14.75 -12.44
N LEU A 218 -1.93 13.50 -12.09
CA LEU A 218 -1.97 12.38 -13.02
C LEU A 218 -3.40 12.02 -13.47
N ALA A 219 -4.39 12.15 -12.60
CA ALA A 219 -5.80 11.97 -12.97
C ALA A 219 -6.25 13.06 -13.95
N VAL A 220 -5.88 14.32 -13.73
CA VAL A 220 -6.12 15.42 -14.68
C VAL A 220 -5.53 15.08 -16.04
N LYS A 221 -4.26 14.68 -16.06
CA LYS A 221 -3.58 14.29 -17.30
C LYS A 221 -4.29 13.15 -18.04
N ALA A 222 -4.73 12.12 -17.31
CA ALA A 222 -5.46 11.00 -17.89
C ALA A 222 -6.78 11.44 -18.54
N LEU A 223 -7.52 12.36 -17.92
CA LEU A 223 -8.76 12.93 -18.45
C LEU A 223 -8.53 13.85 -19.66
N GLU A 224 -7.39 14.53 -19.74
CA GLU A 224 -6.97 15.32 -20.91
C GLU A 224 -6.60 14.42 -22.10
N GLU A 225 -5.83 13.35 -21.85
CA GLU A 225 -5.38 12.42 -22.90
C GLU A 225 -6.51 11.50 -23.39
N THR A 226 -7.45 11.14 -22.50
CA THR A 226 -8.56 10.24 -22.82
C THR A 226 -9.87 10.82 -22.24
N PRO A 227 -10.52 11.77 -22.95
CA PRO A 227 -11.75 12.40 -22.51
C PRO A 227 -12.84 11.36 -22.20
N GLY A 228 -13.47 11.47 -21.02
CA GLY A 228 -14.48 10.53 -20.57
C GLY A 228 -13.98 9.11 -20.30
N LEU A 229 -12.66 8.87 -20.34
CA LEU A 229 -12.03 7.55 -20.25
C LEU A 229 -12.52 6.57 -21.32
N GLU A 230 -12.91 7.08 -22.50
CA GLU A 230 -13.43 6.27 -23.60
C GLU A 230 -12.41 5.20 -24.01
N GLY A 231 -12.86 3.94 -24.10
CA GLY A 231 -12.03 2.80 -24.49
C GLY A 231 -11.12 2.26 -23.38
N VAL A 232 -11.10 2.87 -22.20
CA VAL A 232 -10.38 2.33 -21.04
C VAL A 232 -11.21 1.20 -20.42
N SER A 233 -10.60 0.01 -20.26
CA SER A 233 -11.24 -1.11 -19.59
C SER A 233 -11.25 -0.91 -18.07
N GLU A 234 -12.32 -1.35 -17.40
CA GLU A 234 -12.40 -1.37 -15.94
C GLU A 234 -11.44 -2.39 -15.29
N TYR A 235 -10.94 -3.36 -16.06
CA TYR A 235 -10.08 -4.43 -15.57
C TYR A 235 -8.79 -3.89 -14.92
N THR A 236 -8.68 -4.04 -13.60
CA THR A 236 -7.55 -3.51 -12.83
C THR A 236 -6.82 -4.62 -12.06
N THR A 237 -5.52 -4.78 -12.33
CA THR A 237 -4.66 -5.70 -11.58
C THR A 237 -4.15 -5.05 -10.29
N ASP A 238 -3.56 -5.86 -9.44
CA ASP A 238 -2.79 -5.41 -8.27
C ASP A 238 -1.37 -5.99 -8.36
N SER A 239 -0.41 -5.31 -7.73
CA SER A 239 1.02 -5.63 -7.73
C SER A 239 1.49 -6.38 -6.48
N GLY A 240 0.55 -6.76 -5.60
CA GLY A 240 0.83 -7.50 -4.36
C GLY A 240 0.84 -6.63 -3.12
N GLU A 241 1.39 -5.42 -3.15
CA GLU A 241 1.60 -4.60 -1.94
C GLU A 241 0.30 -4.23 -1.22
N GLY A 242 -0.78 -3.97 -1.96
CA GLY A 242 -2.09 -3.72 -1.36
C GLY A 242 -2.61 -4.93 -0.58
N ARG A 243 -2.31 -6.16 -1.05
CA ARG A 243 -2.62 -7.40 -0.32
C ARG A 243 -1.77 -7.53 0.93
N TRP A 244 -0.44 -7.40 0.78
CA TRP A 244 0.49 -7.52 1.89
C TRP A 244 0.20 -6.49 2.98
N THR A 245 -0.13 -5.24 2.60
CA THR A 245 -0.53 -4.21 3.56
C THR A 245 -1.80 -4.61 4.33
N LEU A 246 -2.79 -5.20 3.64
CA LEU A 246 -4.01 -5.65 4.30
C LEU A 246 -3.77 -6.89 5.18
N GLU A 247 -2.93 -7.83 4.74
CA GLU A 247 -2.50 -9.00 5.52
C GLU A 247 -1.83 -8.55 6.83
N GLU A 248 -0.91 -7.59 6.77
CA GLU A 248 -0.29 -6.98 7.96
C GLU A 248 -1.31 -6.31 8.87
N GLY A 249 -2.26 -5.57 8.28
CA GLY A 249 -3.35 -4.97 9.05
C GLY A 249 -4.16 -6.01 9.83
N ILE A 250 -4.42 -7.17 9.24
CA ILE A 250 -5.10 -8.30 9.90
C ILE A 250 -4.21 -8.88 11.01
N GLU A 251 -2.95 -9.17 10.72
CA GLU A 251 -2.01 -9.74 11.67
C GLU A 251 -1.79 -8.84 12.90
N MET A 252 -1.64 -7.54 12.67
CA MET A 252 -1.43 -6.53 13.71
C MET A 252 -2.73 -6.03 14.35
N ALA A 253 -3.89 -6.54 13.94
CA ALA A 253 -5.21 -6.09 14.37
C ALA A 253 -5.45 -4.57 14.14
N VAL A 254 -4.88 -4.03 13.07
CA VAL A 254 -5.09 -2.64 12.64
C VAL A 254 -6.25 -2.56 11.66
N PRO A 255 -7.33 -1.83 11.96
CA PRO A 255 -8.47 -1.69 11.04
C PRO A 255 -8.08 -0.93 9.77
N MET A 256 -8.31 -1.53 8.59
CA MET A 256 -7.96 -0.93 7.28
C MET A 256 -9.16 -0.93 6.31
N PRO A 257 -10.32 -0.36 6.65
CA PRO A 257 -11.53 -0.47 5.84
C PRO A 257 -11.39 0.19 4.45
N VAL A 258 -10.67 1.30 4.34
CA VAL A 258 -10.47 2.03 3.07
C VAL A 258 -9.64 1.20 2.10
N LEU A 259 -8.51 0.66 2.56
CA LEU A 259 -7.65 -0.19 1.73
C LEU A 259 -8.36 -1.49 1.33
N ALA A 260 -9.09 -2.11 2.26
CA ALA A 260 -9.84 -3.32 1.98
C ALA A 260 -10.88 -3.09 0.87
N ALA A 261 -11.65 -1.98 0.94
CA ALA A 261 -12.60 -1.60 -0.10
C ALA A 261 -11.93 -1.38 -1.45
N ALA A 262 -10.83 -0.62 -1.50
CA ALA A 262 -10.08 -0.35 -2.72
C ALA A 262 -9.50 -1.64 -3.36
N LEU A 263 -8.98 -2.56 -2.55
CA LEU A 263 -8.46 -3.84 -3.03
C LEU A 263 -9.58 -4.75 -3.56
N PHE A 264 -10.70 -4.84 -2.85
CA PHE A 264 -11.84 -5.66 -3.26
C PHE A 264 -12.52 -5.10 -4.52
N ALA A 265 -12.55 -3.79 -4.72
CA ALA A 265 -13.00 -3.19 -5.97
C ALA A 265 -12.15 -3.66 -7.17
N ARG A 266 -10.81 -3.74 -7.01
CA ARG A 266 -9.94 -4.32 -8.05
C ARG A 266 -10.24 -5.81 -8.30
N PHE A 267 -10.60 -6.58 -7.27
CA PHE A 267 -11.01 -7.97 -7.46
C PHE A 267 -12.35 -8.05 -8.20
N ALA A 268 -13.31 -7.18 -7.85
CA ALA A 268 -14.61 -7.11 -8.51
C ALA A 268 -14.48 -6.72 -10.00
N SER A 269 -13.58 -5.78 -10.34
CA SER A 269 -13.35 -5.35 -11.73
C SER A 269 -12.88 -6.47 -12.69
N ARG A 270 -12.46 -7.62 -12.12
CA ARG A 270 -12.00 -8.79 -12.87
C ARG A 270 -13.08 -9.88 -13.01
N GLN A 271 -14.29 -9.64 -12.48
CA GLN A 271 -15.40 -10.59 -12.49
C GLN A 271 -16.47 -10.13 -13.49
N GLU A 272 -16.70 -10.85 -14.56
CA GLU A 272 -17.76 -10.54 -15.52
C GLU A 272 -19.16 -10.81 -14.94
N ASN A 273 -19.30 -11.84 -14.11
CA ASN A 273 -20.59 -12.22 -13.51
C ASN A 273 -20.34 -12.88 -12.13
N SER A 274 -20.40 -12.07 -11.09
CA SER A 274 -20.03 -12.48 -9.72
C SER A 274 -20.92 -13.60 -9.20
N PRO A 275 -20.37 -14.79 -8.87
CA PRO A 275 -21.14 -15.87 -8.24
C PRO A 275 -21.82 -15.46 -6.93
N ALA A 276 -21.20 -14.54 -6.17
CA ALA A 276 -21.80 -14.01 -4.95
C ALA A 276 -23.07 -13.21 -5.26
N MET A 277 -23.04 -12.35 -6.27
CA MET A 277 -24.21 -11.56 -6.68
C MET A 277 -25.28 -12.45 -7.33
N GLN A 278 -24.89 -13.50 -8.07
CA GLN A 278 -25.84 -14.51 -8.56
C GLN A 278 -26.56 -15.22 -7.39
N MET A 279 -25.86 -15.60 -6.35
CA MET A 279 -26.45 -16.19 -5.15
C MET A 279 -27.42 -15.22 -4.44
N VAL A 280 -27.03 -13.94 -4.31
CA VAL A 280 -27.92 -12.89 -3.75
C VAL A 280 -29.18 -12.75 -4.57
N ALA A 281 -29.07 -12.71 -5.91
CA ALA A 281 -30.23 -12.62 -6.81
C ALA A 281 -31.14 -13.85 -6.67
N ALA A 282 -30.57 -15.04 -6.66
CA ALA A 282 -31.30 -16.30 -6.50
C ALA A 282 -32.02 -16.36 -5.13
N LEU A 283 -31.36 -16.00 -4.04
CA LEU A 283 -31.96 -15.97 -2.71
C LEU A 283 -33.12 -14.97 -2.64
N ARG A 284 -32.98 -13.76 -3.23
CA ARG A 284 -34.07 -12.78 -3.30
C ARG A 284 -35.27 -13.32 -4.09
N GLY A 285 -35.03 -14.09 -5.13
CA GLY A 285 -36.09 -14.80 -5.85
C GLY A 285 -36.82 -15.79 -4.97
N GLN A 286 -36.08 -16.61 -4.20
CA GLN A 286 -36.65 -17.67 -3.39
C GLN A 286 -37.46 -17.18 -2.18
N PHE A 287 -36.97 -16.24 -1.40
CA PHE A 287 -37.67 -15.81 -0.20
C PHE A 287 -38.64 -14.64 -0.43
N GLY A 288 -38.36 -13.78 -1.41
CA GLY A 288 -39.15 -12.57 -1.65
C GLY A 288 -39.96 -12.57 -2.94
N GLY A 289 -39.87 -13.62 -3.76
CA GLY A 289 -40.56 -13.67 -5.07
C GLY A 289 -40.09 -12.60 -6.05
N HIS A 290 -38.93 -11.98 -5.83
CA HIS A 290 -38.36 -10.99 -6.75
C HIS A 290 -37.96 -11.62 -8.07
N ALA A 291 -38.22 -10.97 -9.19
CA ALA A 291 -37.79 -11.43 -10.50
C ALA A 291 -36.26 -11.51 -10.54
N VAL A 292 -35.75 -12.65 -11.01
CA VAL A 292 -34.32 -12.87 -11.26
C VAL A 292 -34.06 -12.65 -12.74
N GLN A 293 -33.10 -11.78 -13.06
CA GLN A 293 -32.67 -11.56 -14.44
C GLN A 293 -31.79 -12.74 -14.86
N MET A 294 -32.17 -13.39 -15.97
CA MET A 294 -31.39 -14.48 -16.54
C MET A 294 -30.46 -13.94 -17.62
N LEU A 295 -29.31 -14.60 -17.81
CA LEU A 295 -28.43 -14.32 -18.94
C LEU A 295 -29.08 -14.81 -20.25
N ASP A 296 -28.76 -14.15 -21.37
CA ASP A 296 -29.27 -14.52 -22.69
C ASP A 296 -28.98 -15.99 -23.01
N GLY A 297 -30.02 -16.71 -23.44
CA GLY A 297 -29.94 -18.16 -23.75
C GLY A 297 -30.28 -19.09 -22.57
N HIS A 298 -30.51 -18.56 -21.37
CA HIS A 298 -31.03 -19.31 -20.24
C HIS A 298 -32.49 -18.96 -20.00
N ASP A 299 -33.38 -19.92 -20.29
CA ASP A 299 -34.80 -19.77 -19.93
C ASP A 299 -34.92 -19.81 -18.41
N ALA A 300 -35.55 -18.79 -17.83
CA ALA A 300 -36.03 -18.86 -16.46
C ALA A 300 -37.15 -19.91 -16.48
N GLY A 301 -36.76 -21.17 -16.35
CA GLY A 301 -37.73 -22.24 -16.09
C GLY A 301 -38.61 -21.71 -14.97
N GLN A 302 -39.94 -21.67 -15.20
CA GLN A 302 -40.90 -21.13 -14.26
C GLN A 302 -40.57 -21.70 -12.88
N VAL A 303 -39.89 -20.90 -12.04
CA VAL A 303 -39.90 -21.13 -10.61
C VAL A 303 -41.34 -20.88 -10.23
N GLU A 304 -42.15 -21.94 -10.23
CA GLU A 304 -43.44 -21.88 -9.58
C GLU A 304 -43.17 -21.41 -8.16
N VAL A 305 -43.43 -20.14 -7.93
CA VAL A 305 -43.50 -19.61 -6.60
C VAL A 305 -44.71 -20.36 -5.98
N HIS A 306 -44.41 -21.42 -5.30
CA HIS A 306 -45.38 -21.96 -4.34
C HIS A 306 -45.67 -20.78 -3.40
N GLN A 307 -46.79 -20.11 -3.64
CA GLN A 307 -47.35 -19.16 -2.68
C GLN A 307 -47.42 -19.90 -1.38
N GLY A 308 -46.46 -19.59 -0.51
CA GLY A 308 -46.16 -20.35 0.67
C GLY A 308 -47.37 -20.57 1.51
N ALA A 309 -47.49 -21.78 1.98
CA ALA A 309 -48.23 -22.05 3.20
C ALA A 309 -47.83 -20.95 4.21
N GLU A 310 -48.81 -20.19 4.69
CA GLU A 310 -48.59 -19.26 5.82
C GLU A 310 -47.74 -20.00 6.89
N PRO A 311 -46.79 -19.36 7.51
CA PRO A 311 -46.07 -19.98 8.60
C PRO A 311 -47.09 -20.33 9.66
N LYS A 312 -47.33 -21.61 9.84
CA LYS A 312 -48.12 -22.08 10.96
C LYS A 312 -47.40 -21.59 12.21
N HIS A 313 -48.00 -20.57 12.81
CA HIS A 313 -47.60 -20.17 14.14
C HIS A 313 -47.76 -21.41 15.01
N ASP A 314 -46.64 -21.94 15.51
CA ASP A 314 -46.54 -22.95 16.53
C ASP A 314 -47.07 -22.39 17.87
N ALA A 315 -48.42 -22.19 17.87
CA ALA A 315 -49.15 -21.90 19.11
C ALA A 315 -49.36 -23.13 19.97
N ASP A 316 -48.92 -24.31 19.50
CA ASP A 316 -49.14 -25.60 20.20
C ASP A 316 -47.89 -26.12 20.98
N ARG A 317 -46.78 -25.38 21.06
CA ARG A 317 -45.64 -25.77 21.92
C ARG A 317 -45.72 -25.25 23.36
N ALA A 318 -46.80 -24.59 23.77
CA ALA A 318 -47.00 -24.10 25.15
C ALA A 318 -47.96 -24.94 26.00
N ARG A 319 -48.21 -26.18 25.64
CA ARG A 319 -49.09 -27.10 26.43
C ARG A 319 -48.45 -28.48 26.59
N VAL A 320 -47.32 -28.54 27.20
CA VAL A 320 -46.90 -29.79 27.89
C VAL A 320 -46.20 -29.40 29.19
N ASP A 321 -46.76 -29.94 30.26
CA ASP A 321 -46.31 -29.97 31.65
C ASP A 321 -46.81 -28.87 32.60
N GLN A 322 -48.12 -28.98 32.89
CA GLN A 322 -48.59 -28.78 34.27
C GLN A 322 -49.30 -30.08 34.71
N GLY A 323 -48.56 -30.96 35.35
CA GLY A 323 -49.15 -32.18 35.97
C GLY A 323 -48.18 -32.94 36.86
N GLY A 324 -48.31 -32.81 38.14
CA GLY A 324 -47.88 -33.80 39.11
C GLY A 324 -46.66 -33.47 39.99
N GLY A 325 -46.86 -32.91 41.17
CA GLY A 325 -45.93 -33.08 42.31
C GLY A 325 -46.15 -34.49 42.96
N PRO A 326 -45.55 -34.87 44.07
CA PRO A 326 -44.98 -34.02 45.12
C PRO A 326 -43.66 -34.53 45.75
N GLY A 327 -43.01 -33.68 46.53
CA GLY A 327 -42.29 -34.15 47.72
C GLY A 327 -40.77 -34.00 47.73
N GLY A 328 -40.24 -33.21 48.70
CA GLY A 328 -38.95 -33.48 49.27
C GLY A 328 -38.02 -32.29 49.46
N GLN A 329 -38.20 -31.58 50.55
CA GLN A 329 -37.22 -31.05 51.51
C GLN A 329 -35.90 -30.45 50.99
N GLY A 330 -35.68 -29.11 51.10
CA GLY A 330 -34.94 -28.61 52.27
C GLY A 330 -33.51 -28.23 51.87
N GLY A 331 -33.18 -26.93 51.93
CA GLY A 331 -31.82 -26.47 51.86
C GLY A 331 -31.74 -24.95 51.66
N ASP A 332 -31.93 -24.21 52.71
CA ASP A 332 -31.56 -22.79 52.83
C ASP A 332 -30.11 -22.51 52.49
N VAL A 333 -29.83 -21.56 51.66
CA VAL A 333 -28.70 -20.66 51.84
C VAL A 333 -29.00 -19.27 51.23
N ARG A 334 -29.01 -18.36 52.12
CA ARG A 334 -29.13 -16.91 52.18
C ARG A 334 -28.70 -16.10 50.97
N ALA A 335 -29.54 -15.12 50.72
CA ALA A 335 -29.26 -13.85 50.04
C ALA A 335 -28.14 -13.06 50.76
N ALA A 336 -27.37 -12.33 49.96
CA ALA A 336 -26.68 -11.12 50.40
C ALA A 336 -26.94 -10.04 49.39
N GLU A 337 -27.83 -9.16 49.76
CA GLU A 337 -27.99 -7.80 49.23
C GLU A 337 -26.77 -6.97 49.62
N GLY A 338 -26.44 -6.00 48.82
CA GLY A 338 -25.43 -4.96 49.15
C GLY A 338 -25.38 -3.94 48.04
N ALA A 339 -26.29 -3.01 48.12
CA ALA A 339 -26.39 -1.71 47.47
C ALA A 339 -25.26 -0.79 47.91
N ASP A 340 -25.03 0.24 47.08
CA ASP A 340 -24.81 1.67 47.29
C ASP A 340 -23.69 2.19 46.40
N ASP A 341 -24.02 2.93 45.39
CA ASP A 341 -24.36 4.36 45.29
C ASP A 341 -23.30 5.28 45.94
N ALA A 342 -22.55 5.99 45.12
CA ALA A 342 -22.03 7.33 45.43
C ALA A 342 -21.60 8.04 44.14
N GLY A 343 -22.38 9.00 43.73
CA GLY A 343 -22.06 10.03 42.72
C GLY A 343 -21.17 11.15 43.26
N PRO A 344 -21.00 12.24 42.52
CA PRO A 344 -19.72 12.96 42.39
C PRO A 344 -19.54 14.12 43.37
N SER A 345 -18.31 14.42 43.71
CA SER A 345 -17.96 15.67 44.42
C SER A 345 -17.11 16.57 43.53
N SER A 346 -17.67 17.73 43.28
CA SER A 346 -17.06 18.96 42.82
C SER A 346 -16.01 19.51 43.80
N GLY A 347 -14.88 19.99 43.30
CA GLY A 347 -13.87 20.75 44.05
C GLY A 347 -13.23 21.80 43.18
N SER A 348 -13.62 23.02 43.41
CA SER A 348 -13.16 24.30 42.84
C SER A 348 -11.82 24.77 43.40
N GLY A 349 -11.09 25.58 42.63
CA GLY A 349 -10.02 26.45 43.09
C GLY A 349 -9.04 26.77 41.98
N SER A 350 -9.22 27.87 41.19
CA SER A 350 -8.73 29.22 41.47
C SER A 350 -7.22 29.37 41.28
N THR A 351 -6.79 30.08 40.32
CA THR A 351 -6.28 31.44 40.07
C THR A 351 -4.95 31.46 39.34
N GLY A 352 -4.82 32.38 38.40
CA GLY A 352 -3.55 32.81 37.83
C GLY A 352 -3.71 33.40 36.41
N GLY A 353 -3.81 34.72 36.38
CA GLY A 353 -4.14 35.52 35.19
C GLY A 353 -3.03 35.70 34.15
N PRO A 354 -3.26 36.59 33.18
CA PRO A 354 -2.58 36.59 31.90
C PRO A 354 -1.35 37.47 31.83
N VAL A 355 -0.37 37.07 31.03
CA VAL A 355 0.72 37.97 30.63
C VAL A 355 0.53 38.31 29.17
N GLY A 356 0.32 39.57 28.92
CA GLY A 356 0.12 40.16 27.60
C GLY A 356 1.43 40.35 26.79
N PRO A 357 1.30 40.86 25.55
CA PRO A 357 2.36 40.84 24.58
C PRO A 357 3.30 42.05 24.68
N THR A 358 4.60 41.85 24.57
CA THR A 358 5.56 42.92 24.35
C THR A 358 5.83 43.06 22.85
N SER A 359 5.42 44.21 22.33
CA SER A 359 5.85 44.81 21.07
C SER A 359 7.32 45.23 21.17
N GLY A 360 8.11 44.83 20.18
CA GLY A 360 9.44 45.32 19.93
C GLY A 360 9.57 45.66 18.45
N THR A 361 9.36 46.94 18.16
CA THR A 361 9.72 47.58 16.90
C THR A 361 11.23 47.78 16.85
N GLY A 362 11.85 47.43 15.75
CA GLY A 362 13.25 47.73 15.42
C GLY A 362 13.41 47.86 13.92
N ASP A 363 13.23 49.05 13.46
CA ASP A 363 13.69 49.56 12.17
C ASP A 363 15.22 49.51 12.06
N VAL A 364 15.69 49.51 10.85
CA VAL A 364 16.96 50.07 10.30
C VAL A 364 17.56 49.07 9.31
N ASP A 365 17.67 49.33 8.12
CA ASP A 365 18.27 50.24 7.21
C ASP A 365 18.85 49.51 5.99
N ASP A 366 18.52 50.07 4.91
CA ASP A 366 18.96 49.95 3.54
C ASP A 366 20.49 49.98 3.36
N ARG A 367 21.00 49.17 2.46
CA ARG A 367 22.19 49.39 1.58
C ARG A 367 23.04 48.13 1.33
N GLY A 368 23.08 47.79 0.06
CA GLY A 368 24.15 46.98 -0.51
C GLY A 368 23.66 45.99 -1.55
#